data_0073fb83453b92a74041ec40d3b233e2
#
_entry.id   0073fb83453b92a74041ec40d3b233e2
#
_cell.length_a   1.000
_cell.length_b   1.000
_cell.length_c   1.000
_cell.angle_alpha   90.00
_cell.angle_beta   90.00
_cell.angle_gamma   90.00
#
_symmetry.space_group_name_H-M   'P 1'
#
loop_
_entity.id
_entity.type
_entity.pdbx_description
1 polymer ?
#
loop_
_entity_poly.entity_id
_entity_poly.type
_entity_poly.pdbx_seq_one_letter_code
_entity_poly.pdbx_strand_id
1 'polypeptide(L)'
;MAKRVFQLHGATMTGHVRFRKKLTREQFRRFMAERPSCLVVLEACGSASYWAREMAKLGHDAKLIAPQYVKPFVKRQKNDAADAEAIVIAARQPEMRFVSAKTEDQQARAMLFRGRERLVHQRTELVNALRAVLYEYGHVFPAGIGHLKRIEALIEDPTCDLPALITAECHDLLAQIAEKTDRIDAKTKALKELAAGTDTARRLQTMPGVGPLTALAVEAFAPDMAQFKRGRDFAAWLGLVPRQHSSGGKERLGRISKAGQTDIRRLLIIGAMTRIMGRARHKIPADSWLGRMLARKPKMLVAIALANKMARQLWAMLTNNADYKDPALAGAA
;
A
#
# COMPACT_ATOMS: atom_id res chain seq x y z
N MET A 1 -20.01 2.84 -2.79
CA MET A 1 -20.72 4.10 -3.20
C MET A 1 -20.82 4.12 -4.71
N ALA A 2 -22.03 4.26 -5.24
CA ALA A 2 -22.26 4.39 -6.67
C ALA A 2 -21.70 5.71 -7.21
N LYS A 3 -21.32 5.75 -8.49
CA LYS A 3 -20.68 6.95 -9.07
C LYS A 3 -21.61 8.17 -9.15
N ARG A 4 -22.89 7.97 -9.40
CA ARG A 4 -23.87 9.04 -9.66
C ARG A 4 -24.95 9.17 -8.59
N VAL A 5 -25.34 8.05 -7.99
CA VAL A 5 -26.47 7.97 -7.07
C VAL A 5 -26.04 7.26 -5.80
N PHE A 6 -26.50 7.73 -4.65
CA PHE A 6 -26.25 7.13 -3.35
C PHE A 6 -27.51 6.49 -2.81
N GLN A 7 -27.40 5.31 -2.27
CA GLN A 7 -28.43 4.68 -1.47
C GLN A 7 -28.16 4.98 0.01
N LEU A 8 -29.12 5.56 0.67
CA LEU A 8 -29.06 5.92 2.08
C LEU A 8 -29.99 5.02 2.89
N HIS A 9 -29.52 4.63 4.06
CA HIS A 9 -30.29 3.93 5.06
C HIS A 9 -30.07 4.64 6.40
N GLY A 10 -31.05 5.38 6.86
CA GLY A 10 -31.03 6.05 8.16
C GLY A 10 -31.74 5.23 9.22
N ALA A 11 -31.09 5.02 10.36
CA ALA A 11 -31.63 4.31 11.49
C ALA A 11 -31.26 4.97 12.82
N THR A 12 -32.02 4.67 13.87
CA THR A 12 -31.65 5.02 15.24
C THR A 12 -30.50 4.15 15.73
N MET A 13 -29.86 4.54 16.84
CA MET A 13 -28.84 3.68 17.49
C MET A 13 -29.40 2.33 17.93
N THR A 14 -30.71 2.22 18.19
CA THR A 14 -31.39 0.96 18.47
C THR A 14 -31.73 0.13 17.23
N GLY A 15 -31.55 0.69 16.02
CA GLY A 15 -31.73 0.03 14.73
C GLY A 15 -33.08 0.24 14.07
N HIS A 16 -34.00 1.04 14.65
CA HIS A 16 -35.23 1.37 13.98
C HIS A 16 -34.97 2.25 12.76
N VAL A 17 -35.46 1.80 11.60
CA VAL A 17 -35.33 2.51 10.33
C VAL A 17 -36.09 3.82 10.37
N ARG A 18 -35.44 4.91 10.07
CA ARG A 18 -36.03 6.25 9.95
C ARG A 18 -36.35 6.61 8.51
N PHE A 19 -35.46 6.23 7.58
CA PHE A 19 -35.68 6.47 6.16
C PHE A 19 -34.78 5.55 5.30
N ARG A 20 -35.23 5.33 4.07
CA ARG A 20 -34.44 4.78 2.97
C ARG A 20 -34.61 5.71 1.77
N LYS A 21 -33.52 6.20 1.20
CA LYS A 21 -33.55 7.18 0.12
C LYS A 21 -32.51 6.83 -0.95
N LYS A 22 -32.87 7.14 -2.19
CA LYS A 22 -31.95 7.12 -3.33
C LYS A 22 -31.77 8.56 -3.80
N LEU A 23 -30.56 9.09 -3.71
CA LEU A 23 -30.26 10.51 -3.94
C LEU A 23 -29.12 10.65 -4.92
N THR A 24 -29.16 11.68 -5.76
CA THR A 24 -27.99 12.12 -6.54
C THR A 24 -26.93 12.71 -5.60
N ARG A 25 -25.73 12.98 -6.11
CA ARG A 25 -24.63 13.56 -5.33
C ARG A 25 -25.02 14.92 -4.72
N GLU A 26 -25.67 15.77 -5.53
CA GLU A 26 -26.12 17.09 -5.09
C GLU A 26 -27.27 17.01 -4.07
N GLN A 27 -28.27 16.18 -4.35
CA GLN A 27 -29.36 15.90 -3.42
C GLN A 27 -28.85 15.34 -2.10
N PHE A 28 -27.84 14.48 -2.12
CA PHE A 28 -27.23 13.93 -0.90
C PHE A 28 -26.58 15.03 -0.06
N ARG A 29 -25.80 15.92 -0.67
CA ARG A 29 -25.18 17.05 0.05
C ARG A 29 -26.23 17.96 0.68
N ARG A 30 -27.25 18.36 -0.08
CA ARG A 30 -28.35 19.20 0.42
C ARG A 30 -29.11 18.52 1.56
N PHE A 31 -29.49 17.26 1.35
CA PHE A 31 -30.20 16.48 2.36
C PHE A 31 -29.43 16.36 3.68
N MET A 32 -28.11 16.19 3.62
CA MET A 32 -27.27 16.13 4.82
C MET A 32 -27.08 17.51 5.46
N ALA A 33 -26.95 18.57 4.69
CA ALA A 33 -26.83 19.95 5.22
C ALA A 33 -28.06 20.40 6.06
N GLU A 34 -29.25 19.86 5.76
CA GLU A 34 -30.47 20.12 6.47
C GLU A 34 -30.67 19.21 7.71
N ARG A 35 -29.75 18.32 8.01
CA ARG A 35 -29.88 17.36 9.11
C ARG A 35 -29.11 17.80 10.35
N PRO A 36 -29.64 17.53 11.55
CA PRO A 36 -28.85 17.62 12.76
C PRO A 36 -27.61 16.73 12.67
N SER A 37 -26.55 17.11 13.41
CA SER A 37 -25.31 16.30 13.48
C SER A 37 -25.63 14.83 13.78
N CYS A 38 -25.07 13.94 13.00
CA CYS A 38 -25.26 12.50 13.15
C CYS A 38 -24.02 11.71 12.71
N LEU A 39 -23.96 10.45 13.10
CA LEU A 39 -22.96 9.50 12.60
C LEU A 39 -23.26 9.12 11.14
N VAL A 40 -22.33 9.41 10.24
CA VAL A 40 -22.41 9.05 8.82
C VAL A 40 -21.35 7.98 8.53
N VAL A 41 -21.78 6.78 8.21
CA VAL A 41 -20.85 5.70 7.87
C VAL A 41 -20.89 5.41 6.39
N LEU A 42 -19.72 5.38 5.77
CA LEU A 42 -19.54 5.14 4.35
C LEU A 42 -18.62 3.91 4.15
N GLU A 43 -18.92 3.10 3.15
CA GLU A 43 -17.99 2.04 2.76
C GLU A 43 -16.68 2.65 2.20
N ALA A 44 -15.53 2.17 2.65
CA ALA A 44 -14.21 2.64 2.22
C ALA A 44 -13.91 2.19 0.78
N CYS A 45 -14.35 2.98 -0.18
CA CYS A 45 -14.16 2.76 -1.61
C CYS A 45 -13.69 4.03 -2.32
N GLY A 46 -13.69 4.05 -3.65
CA GLY A 46 -13.37 5.26 -4.42
C GLY A 46 -14.31 6.42 -4.02
N SER A 47 -13.77 7.61 -3.84
CA SER A 47 -14.45 8.83 -3.36
C SER A 47 -14.92 8.86 -1.89
N ALA A 48 -14.78 7.78 -1.13
CA ALA A 48 -15.25 7.74 0.26
C ALA A 48 -14.57 8.78 1.15
N SER A 49 -13.25 8.98 1.02
CA SER A 49 -12.54 10.02 1.77
C SER A 49 -13.02 11.43 1.43
N TYR A 50 -13.33 11.72 0.17
CA TYR A 50 -13.93 12.99 -0.24
C TYR A 50 -15.26 13.22 0.48
N TRP A 51 -16.17 12.23 0.42
CA TRP A 51 -17.48 12.37 1.05
C TRP A 51 -17.41 12.40 2.57
N ALA A 52 -16.48 11.70 3.18
CA ALA A 52 -16.28 11.80 4.63
C ALA A 52 -15.84 13.22 5.03
N ARG A 53 -14.95 13.85 4.26
CA ARG A 53 -14.56 15.25 4.50
C ARG A 53 -15.72 16.22 4.26
N GLU A 54 -16.54 16.02 3.23
CA GLU A 54 -17.73 16.84 2.99
C GLU A 54 -18.74 16.70 4.14
N MET A 55 -18.96 15.49 4.64
CA MET A 55 -19.86 15.28 5.78
C MET A 55 -19.30 15.93 7.06
N ALA A 56 -18.01 15.85 7.29
CA ALA A 56 -17.36 16.54 8.41
C ALA A 56 -17.48 18.07 8.32
N LYS A 57 -17.37 18.65 7.11
CA LYS A 57 -17.61 20.09 6.88
C LYS A 57 -19.05 20.51 7.21
N LEU A 58 -20.01 19.61 7.07
CA LEU A 58 -21.43 19.82 7.44
C LEU A 58 -21.70 19.55 8.94
N GLY A 59 -20.68 19.24 9.73
CA GLY A 59 -20.81 19.01 11.17
C GLY A 59 -21.19 17.58 11.57
N HIS A 60 -21.14 16.61 10.66
CA HIS A 60 -21.42 15.21 10.96
C HIS A 60 -20.16 14.43 11.39
N ASP A 61 -20.32 13.40 12.25
CA ASP A 61 -19.27 12.44 12.56
C ASP A 61 -19.15 11.40 11.41
N ALA A 62 -18.19 11.60 10.51
CA ALA A 62 -18.03 10.79 9.31
C ALA A 62 -16.99 9.69 9.51
N LYS A 63 -17.41 8.43 9.36
CA LYS A 63 -16.54 7.24 9.50
C LYS A 63 -16.57 6.39 8.25
N LEU A 64 -15.44 5.76 7.95
CA LEU A 64 -15.32 4.79 6.86
C LEU A 64 -15.24 3.37 7.41
N ILE A 65 -15.87 2.43 6.72
CA ILE A 65 -15.81 1.01 7.07
C ILE A 65 -15.25 0.19 5.90
N ALA A 66 -14.31 -0.70 6.17
CA ALA A 66 -13.73 -1.52 5.11
C ALA A 66 -14.74 -2.54 4.56
N PRO A 67 -14.84 -2.74 3.24
CA PRO A 67 -15.82 -3.64 2.60
C PRO A 67 -15.87 -5.04 3.19
N GLN A 68 -14.71 -5.57 3.58
CA GLN A 68 -14.60 -6.89 4.18
C GLN A 68 -15.38 -7.04 5.50
N TYR A 69 -15.60 -5.94 6.23
CA TYR A 69 -16.38 -5.94 7.48
C TYR A 69 -17.86 -5.69 7.26
N VAL A 70 -18.26 -5.19 6.09
CA VAL A 70 -19.66 -5.02 5.70
C VAL A 70 -20.21 -6.32 5.10
N LYS A 71 -19.40 -7.02 4.30
CA LYS A 71 -19.80 -8.22 3.55
C LYS A 71 -20.53 -9.28 4.37
N PRO A 72 -20.16 -9.62 5.63
CA PRO A 72 -20.89 -10.62 6.43
C PRO A 72 -22.34 -10.24 6.76
N PHE A 73 -22.68 -8.96 6.69
CA PHE A 73 -24.01 -8.42 7.02
C PHE A 73 -24.89 -8.20 5.79
N VAL A 74 -24.36 -8.44 4.58
CA VAL A 74 -25.12 -8.34 3.33
C VAL A 74 -26.03 -9.56 3.21
N LYS A 75 -27.34 -9.34 3.13
CA LYS A 75 -28.34 -10.39 2.90
C LYS A 75 -28.20 -10.94 1.48
N ARG A 76 -28.83 -12.11 1.24
CA ARG A 76 -28.90 -12.69 -0.10
C ARG A 76 -29.45 -11.67 -1.11
N GLN A 77 -28.92 -11.68 -2.32
CA GLN A 77 -29.21 -10.73 -3.40
C GLN A 77 -28.53 -9.36 -3.19
N LYS A 78 -27.48 -9.15 -3.97
CA LYS A 78 -26.69 -7.91 -3.95
C LYS A 78 -27.48 -6.78 -4.62
N ASN A 79 -27.80 -5.74 -3.84
CA ASN A 79 -28.30 -4.47 -4.35
C ASN A 79 -27.85 -3.34 -3.41
N ASP A 80 -27.81 -2.12 -3.94
CA ASP A 80 -27.32 -0.95 -3.19
C ASP A 80 -28.11 -0.68 -1.89
N ALA A 81 -29.39 -1.05 -1.82
CA ALA A 81 -30.20 -0.86 -0.62
C ALA A 81 -29.81 -1.86 0.48
N ALA A 82 -29.55 -3.13 0.11
CA ALA A 82 -29.05 -4.15 1.03
C ALA A 82 -27.64 -3.81 1.53
N ASP A 83 -26.78 -3.27 0.65
CA ASP A 83 -25.44 -2.83 1.04
C ASP A 83 -25.51 -1.65 2.03
N ALA A 84 -26.41 -0.68 1.82
CA ALA A 84 -26.61 0.43 2.75
C ALA A 84 -27.16 -0.04 4.12
N GLU A 85 -28.08 -1.00 4.15
CA GLU A 85 -28.56 -1.64 5.37
C GLU A 85 -27.43 -2.39 6.10
N ALA A 86 -26.62 -3.16 5.36
CA ALA A 86 -25.48 -3.90 5.91
C ALA A 86 -24.43 -2.97 6.54
N ILE A 87 -24.17 -1.79 5.96
CA ILE A 87 -23.29 -0.78 6.54
C ILE A 87 -23.82 -0.32 7.91
N VAL A 88 -25.12 -0.05 8.03
CA VAL A 88 -25.72 0.37 9.32
C VAL A 88 -25.60 -0.75 10.35
N ILE A 89 -25.90 -2.00 9.98
CA ILE A 89 -25.77 -3.13 10.89
C ILE A 89 -24.33 -3.32 11.35
N ALA A 90 -23.38 -3.30 10.41
CA ALA A 90 -21.96 -3.41 10.69
C ALA A 90 -21.44 -2.29 11.59
N ALA A 91 -21.83 -1.04 11.30
CA ALA A 91 -21.39 0.14 12.05
C ALA A 91 -21.82 0.14 13.53
N ARG A 92 -22.88 -0.60 13.87
CA ARG A 92 -23.42 -0.73 15.23
C ARG A 92 -22.74 -1.82 16.05
N GLN A 93 -21.87 -2.64 15.44
CA GLN A 93 -21.15 -3.67 16.18
C GLN A 93 -20.14 -3.02 17.15
N PRO A 94 -20.10 -3.43 18.44
CA PRO A 94 -19.25 -2.78 19.45
C PRO A 94 -17.75 -2.79 19.11
N GLU A 95 -17.29 -3.83 18.43
CA GLU A 95 -15.89 -4.01 18.06
C GLU A 95 -15.55 -3.55 16.63
N MET A 96 -16.46 -2.82 15.99
CA MET A 96 -16.24 -2.38 14.61
C MET A 96 -15.05 -1.41 14.52
N ARG A 97 -14.15 -1.73 13.59
CA ARG A 97 -12.99 -0.90 13.30
C ARG A 97 -13.25 -0.03 12.07
N PHE A 98 -13.23 1.27 12.31
CA PHE A 98 -13.40 2.25 11.25
C PHE A 98 -12.03 2.62 10.63
N VAL A 99 -12.07 3.04 9.38
CA VAL A 99 -10.92 3.56 8.64
C VAL A 99 -11.00 5.08 8.66
N SER A 100 -9.90 5.76 8.95
CA SER A 100 -9.84 7.22 8.86
C SER A 100 -9.97 7.70 7.41
N ALA A 101 -10.69 8.76 7.20
CA ALA A 101 -10.68 9.47 5.94
C ALA A 101 -9.29 10.10 5.70
N LYS A 102 -8.77 9.94 4.51
CA LYS A 102 -7.51 10.58 4.11
C LYS A 102 -7.71 12.07 3.91
N THR A 103 -6.72 12.86 4.33
CA THR A 103 -6.66 14.29 3.97
C THR A 103 -6.44 14.47 2.47
N GLU A 104 -6.68 15.66 1.96
CA GLU A 104 -6.42 15.98 0.54
C GLU A 104 -4.94 15.83 0.20
N ASP A 105 -4.06 16.28 1.09
CA ASP A 105 -2.62 16.15 0.94
C ASP A 105 -2.18 14.67 0.94
N GLN A 106 -2.67 13.83 1.85
CA GLN A 106 -2.42 12.39 1.81
C GLN A 106 -2.88 11.75 0.49
N GLN A 107 -4.04 12.17 -0.05
CA GLN A 107 -4.52 11.68 -1.34
C GLN A 107 -3.63 12.14 -2.50
N ALA A 108 -3.17 13.40 -2.49
CA ALA A 108 -2.27 13.94 -3.51
C ALA A 108 -0.93 13.17 -3.53
N ARG A 109 -0.31 12.97 -2.36
CA ARG A 109 0.92 12.17 -2.22
C ARG A 109 0.72 10.73 -2.67
N ALA A 110 -0.41 10.11 -2.30
CA ALA A 110 -0.76 8.76 -2.74
C ALA A 110 -0.93 8.66 -4.26
N MET A 111 -1.49 9.70 -4.91
CA MET A 111 -1.63 9.75 -6.38
C MET A 111 -0.28 9.89 -7.08
N LEU A 112 0.62 10.73 -6.57
CA LEU A 112 1.97 10.86 -7.13
C LEU A 112 2.74 9.54 -7.02
N PHE A 113 2.69 8.89 -5.85
CA PHE A 113 3.30 7.59 -5.62
C PHE A 113 2.75 6.53 -6.57
N ARG A 114 1.42 6.38 -6.66
CA ARG A 114 0.78 5.41 -7.55
C ARG A 114 1.01 5.70 -9.02
N GLY A 115 1.11 6.98 -9.39
CA GLY A 115 1.46 7.38 -10.75
C GLY A 115 2.86 6.90 -11.15
N ARG A 116 3.82 7.00 -10.22
CA ARG A 116 5.16 6.42 -10.42
C ARG A 116 5.12 4.90 -10.54
N GLU A 117 4.44 4.22 -9.62
CA GLU A 117 4.33 2.75 -9.65
C GLU A 117 3.68 2.24 -10.93
N ARG A 118 2.65 2.92 -11.42
CA ARG A 118 2.03 2.61 -12.70
C ARG A 118 3.04 2.67 -13.88
N LEU A 119 3.88 3.71 -13.92
CA LEU A 119 4.92 3.83 -14.95
C LEU A 119 5.96 2.71 -14.85
N VAL A 120 6.33 2.31 -13.62
CA VAL A 120 7.24 1.17 -13.39
C VAL A 120 6.63 -0.13 -13.92
N HIS A 121 5.32 -0.36 -13.72
CA HIS A 121 4.63 -1.53 -14.25
C HIS A 121 4.60 -1.51 -15.80
N GLN A 122 4.27 -0.37 -16.40
CA GLN A 122 4.26 -0.20 -17.86
C GLN A 122 5.65 -0.44 -18.46
N ARG A 123 6.71 0.11 -17.85
CA ARG A 123 8.09 -0.15 -18.29
C ARG A 123 8.44 -1.64 -18.19
N THR A 124 8.04 -2.30 -17.11
CA THR A 124 8.30 -3.74 -16.95
C THR A 124 7.58 -4.56 -18.01
N GLU A 125 6.37 -4.18 -18.38
CA GLU A 125 5.60 -4.79 -19.47
C GLU A 125 6.33 -4.65 -20.80
N LEU A 126 6.78 -3.43 -21.15
CA LEU A 126 7.55 -3.18 -22.37
C LEU A 126 8.86 -3.96 -22.43
N VAL A 127 9.61 -4.01 -21.31
CA VAL A 127 10.84 -4.83 -21.22
C VAL A 127 10.56 -6.32 -21.43
N ASN A 128 9.44 -6.82 -20.92
CA ASN A 128 9.05 -8.21 -21.12
C ASN A 128 8.60 -8.46 -22.56
N ALA A 129 7.88 -7.50 -23.19
CA ALA A 129 7.50 -7.58 -24.59
C ALA A 129 8.73 -7.62 -25.50
N LEU A 130 9.70 -6.70 -25.31
CA LEU A 130 10.96 -6.69 -26.05
C LEU A 130 11.71 -8.03 -25.95
N ARG A 131 11.80 -8.56 -24.72
CA ARG A 131 12.45 -9.86 -24.51
C ARG A 131 11.70 -11.03 -25.17
N ALA A 132 10.35 -10.96 -25.20
CA ALA A 132 9.54 -11.99 -25.85
C ALA A 132 9.73 -11.96 -27.37
N VAL A 133 9.76 -10.78 -27.99
CA VAL A 133 10.07 -10.63 -29.42
C VAL A 133 11.43 -11.25 -29.75
N LEU A 134 12.48 -10.88 -29.02
CA LEU A 134 13.83 -11.40 -29.24
C LEU A 134 13.93 -12.91 -29.00
N TYR A 135 13.15 -13.44 -28.07
CA TYR A 135 13.11 -14.88 -27.78
C TYR A 135 12.60 -15.70 -28.98
N GLU A 136 11.61 -15.20 -29.72
CA GLU A 136 11.10 -15.85 -30.94
C GLU A 136 12.19 -15.95 -32.06
N TYR A 137 13.22 -15.08 -31.99
CA TYR A 137 14.37 -15.10 -32.89
C TYR A 137 15.62 -15.74 -32.27
N GLY A 138 15.45 -16.53 -31.19
CA GLY A 138 16.54 -17.30 -30.56
C GLY A 138 17.41 -16.53 -29.57
N HIS A 139 17.15 -15.25 -29.34
CA HIS A 139 17.94 -14.42 -28.41
C HIS A 139 17.33 -14.42 -27.01
N VAL A 140 18.01 -15.05 -26.04
CA VAL A 140 17.54 -15.20 -24.65
C VAL A 140 18.21 -14.23 -23.72
N PHE A 141 17.42 -13.38 -23.05
CA PHE A 141 17.90 -12.44 -22.03
C PHE A 141 17.28 -12.71 -20.66
N PRO A 142 18.04 -12.58 -19.57
CA PRO A 142 17.51 -12.68 -18.23
C PRO A 142 16.47 -11.60 -17.92
N ALA A 143 15.62 -11.83 -16.91
CA ALA A 143 14.60 -10.87 -16.50
C ALA A 143 15.21 -9.60 -15.90
N GLY A 144 14.56 -8.47 -16.14
CA GLY A 144 14.87 -7.18 -15.52
C GLY A 144 15.54 -6.19 -16.46
N ILE A 145 15.49 -4.93 -16.04
CA ILE A 145 15.96 -3.77 -16.82
C ILE A 145 17.51 -3.71 -16.94
N GLY A 146 18.24 -4.41 -16.09
CA GLY A 146 19.71 -4.38 -16.08
C GLY A 146 20.36 -4.94 -17.35
N HIS A 147 19.59 -5.60 -18.21
CA HIS A 147 20.08 -6.20 -19.43
C HIS A 147 19.76 -5.40 -20.71
N LEU A 148 19.10 -4.25 -20.59
CA LEU A 148 18.69 -3.42 -21.73
C LEU A 148 19.89 -3.03 -22.61
N LYS A 149 21.02 -2.58 -22.02
CA LYS A 149 22.23 -2.24 -22.79
C LYS A 149 22.77 -3.39 -23.64
N ARG A 150 22.60 -4.64 -23.18
CA ARG A 150 23.00 -5.82 -23.96
C ARG A 150 22.02 -6.10 -25.08
N ILE A 151 20.76 -5.78 -24.88
CA ILE A 151 19.71 -5.89 -25.92
C ILE A 151 19.93 -4.81 -26.98
N GLU A 152 20.19 -3.58 -26.58
CA GLU A 152 20.55 -2.47 -27.50
C GLU A 152 21.77 -2.83 -28.36
N ALA A 153 22.84 -3.31 -27.73
CA ALA A 153 24.06 -3.71 -28.44
C ALA A 153 23.83 -4.88 -29.44
N LEU A 154 22.90 -5.83 -29.14
CA LEU A 154 22.53 -6.88 -30.07
C LEU A 154 21.77 -6.31 -31.27
N ILE A 155 20.82 -5.41 -31.05
CA ILE A 155 19.99 -4.84 -32.12
C ILE A 155 20.80 -3.93 -33.05
N GLU A 156 21.83 -3.26 -32.51
CA GLU A 156 22.75 -2.39 -33.24
C GLU A 156 23.89 -3.16 -33.95
N ASP A 157 24.05 -4.44 -33.68
CA ASP A 157 25.08 -5.26 -34.30
C ASP A 157 24.78 -5.50 -35.78
N PRO A 158 25.64 -5.05 -36.72
CA PRO A 158 25.42 -5.27 -38.16
C PRO A 158 25.39 -6.75 -38.57
N THR A 159 25.92 -7.65 -37.74
CA THR A 159 25.91 -9.09 -37.99
C THR A 159 24.66 -9.79 -37.45
N CYS A 160 23.78 -9.05 -36.79
CA CYS A 160 22.51 -9.56 -36.27
C CYS A 160 21.54 -9.79 -37.43
N ASP A 161 21.04 -11.00 -37.58
CA ASP A 161 20.15 -11.42 -38.68
C ASP A 161 18.67 -11.21 -38.43
N LEU A 162 18.32 -10.30 -37.51
CA LEU A 162 16.94 -9.94 -37.26
C LEU A 162 16.31 -9.29 -38.49
N PRO A 163 15.07 -9.70 -38.88
CA PRO A 163 14.35 -9.02 -39.97
C PRO A 163 14.19 -7.51 -39.69
N ALA A 164 14.33 -6.70 -40.74
CA ALA A 164 14.24 -5.23 -40.62
C ALA A 164 12.98 -4.72 -39.90
N LEU A 165 11.84 -5.40 -40.11
CA LEU A 165 10.58 -5.08 -39.41
C LEU A 165 10.71 -5.34 -37.89
N ILE A 166 11.38 -6.39 -37.48
CA ILE A 166 11.59 -6.73 -36.05
C ILE A 166 12.58 -5.78 -35.41
N THR A 167 13.64 -5.42 -36.12
CA THR A 167 14.61 -4.41 -35.66
C THR A 167 13.91 -3.07 -35.42
N ALA A 168 13.05 -2.63 -36.36
CA ALA A 168 12.27 -1.40 -36.21
C ALA A 168 11.33 -1.45 -34.98
N GLU A 169 10.62 -2.56 -34.76
CA GLU A 169 9.74 -2.75 -33.60
C GLU A 169 10.53 -2.77 -32.27
N CYS A 170 11.71 -3.39 -32.26
CA CYS A 170 12.59 -3.38 -31.10
C CYS A 170 13.07 -1.96 -30.75
N HIS A 171 13.41 -1.14 -31.76
CA HIS A 171 13.78 0.26 -31.55
C HIS A 171 12.61 1.08 -30.99
N ASP A 172 11.38 0.88 -31.48
CA ASP A 172 10.20 1.54 -30.92
C ASP A 172 9.97 1.15 -29.44
N LEU A 173 10.05 -0.14 -29.12
CA LEU A 173 9.94 -0.61 -27.73
C LEU A 173 11.03 -0.02 -26.83
N LEU A 174 12.27 0.09 -27.30
CA LEU A 174 13.38 0.73 -26.56
C LEU A 174 13.11 2.21 -26.32
N ALA A 175 12.61 2.94 -27.32
CA ALA A 175 12.23 4.35 -27.19
C ALA A 175 11.12 4.54 -26.14
N GLN A 176 10.09 3.70 -26.16
CA GLN A 176 9.01 3.72 -25.17
C GLN A 176 9.56 3.41 -23.75
N ILE A 177 10.49 2.46 -23.61
CA ILE A 177 11.15 2.12 -22.32
C ILE A 177 11.94 3.31 -21.80
N ALA A 178 12.67 4.03 -22.67
CA ALA A 178 13.43 5.22 -22.32
C ALA A 178 12.49 6.33 -21.82
N GLU A 179 11.42 6.66 -22.58
CA GLU A 179 10.40 7.64 -22.15
C GLU A 179 9.82 7.32 -20.77
N LYS A 180 9.45 6.04 -20.54
CA LYS A 180 8.90 5.65 -19.23
C LYS A 180 9.96 5.79 -18.12
N THR A 181 11.23 5.52 -18.43
CA THR A 181 12.33 5.65 -17.46
C THR A 181 12.51 7.10 -17.03
N ASP A 182 12.57 8.05 -17.96
CA ASP A 182 12.70 9.48 -17.66
C ASP A 182 11.53 9.99 -16.81
N ARG A 183 10.31 9.58 -17.13
CA ARG A 183 9.11 9.93 -16.35
C ARG A 183 9.11 9.32 -14.95
N ILE A 184 9.64 8.09 -14.78
CA ILE A 184 9.81 7.45 -13.48
C ILE A 184 10.83 8.23 -12.65
N ASP A 185 11.94 8.66 -13.26
CA ASP A 185 13.01 9.38 -12.58
C ASP A 185 12.55 10.76 -12.15
N ALA A 186 11.84 11.50 -13.00
CA ALA A 186 11.22 12.77 -12.64
C ALA A 186 10.26 12.63 -11.45
N LYS A 187 9.36 11.63 -11.47
CA LYS A 187 8.45 11.38 -10.34
C LYS A 187 9.20 10.91 -9.09
N THR A 188 10.26 10.14 -9.24
CA THR A 188 11.10 9.69 -8.12
C THR A 188 11.81 10.86 -7.46
N LYS A 189 12.31 11.83 -8.27
CA LYS A 189 12.90 13.07 -7.78
C LYS A 189 11.88 13.88 -6.98
N ALA A 190 10.71 14.14 -7.53
CA ALA A 190 9.63 14.86 -6.84
C ALA A 190 9.23 14.19 -5.51
N LEU A 191 9.13 12.86 -5.47
CA LEU A 191 8.84 12.12 -4.24
C LEU A 191 9.98 12.26 -3.21
N LYS A 192 11.26 12.27 -3.63
CA LYS A 192 12.40 12.48 -2.72
C LYS A 192 12.39 13.89 -2.13
N GLU A 193 12.08 14.90 -2.93
CA GLU A 193 11.96 16.30 -2.49
C GLU A 193 10.83 16.44 -1.46
N LEU A 194 9.66 15.85 -1.69
CA LEU A 194 8.58 15.80 -0.72
C LEU A 194 9.00 15.12 0.58
N ALA A 195 9.74 14.01 0.50
CA ALA A 195 10.23 13.30 1.69
C ALA A 195 11.24 14.12 2.50
N ALA A 196 12.05 14.94 1.85
CA ALA A 196 12.98 15.85 2.50
C ALA A 196 12.26 17.03 3.20
N GLY A 197 11.09 17.41 2.70
CA GLY A 197 10.29 18.52 3.22
C GLY A 197 9.49 18.22 4.48
N THR A 198 9.36 16.96 4.92
CA THR A 198 8.54 16.61 6.10
C THR A 198 9.40 16.02 7.22
N ASP A 199 9.15 16.47 8.46
CA ASP A 199 9.85 15.96 9.65
C ASP A 199 9.58 14.47 9.86
N THR A 200 8.35 14.04 9.62
CA THR A 200 7.96 12.64 9.72
C THR A 200 8.75 11.77 8.75
N ALA A 201 8.85 12.15 7.47
CA ALA A 201 9.60 11.37 6.50
C ALA A 201 11.10 11.38 6.80
N ARG A 202 11.66 12.51 7.24
CA ARG A 202 13.08 12.60 7.68
C ARG A 202 13.35 11.64 8.84
N ARG A 203 12.50 11.67 9.86
CA ARG A 203 12.58 10.77 11.01
C ARG A 203 12.51 9.31 10.61
N LEU A 204 11.54 8.91 9.77
CA LEU A 204 11.41 7.52 9.33
C LEU A 204 12.65 7.02 8.57
N GLN A 205 13.34 7.90 7.85
CA GLN A 205 14.57 7.58 7.12
C GLN A 205 15.80 7.35 8.01
N THR A 206 15.73 7.68 9.31
CA THR A 206 16.79 7.30 10.26
C THR A 206 16.86 5.79 10.47
N MET A 207 15.77 5.05 10.16
CA MET A 207 15.74 3.60 10.24
C MET A 207 16.44 2.95 9.05
N PRO A 208 17.45 2.09 9.29
CA PRO A 208 18.12 1.35 8.22
C PRO A 208 17.14 0.50 7.39
N GLY A 209 17.17 0.67 6.07
CA GLY A 209 16.27 0.02 5.12
C GLY A 209 14.98 0.80 4.82
N VAL A 210 14.81 1.99 5.41
CA VAL A 210 13.72 2.91 5.08
C VAL A 210 14.30 4.09 4.30
N GLY A 211 14.01 4.13 3.01
CA GLY A 211 14.36 5.26 2.14
C GLY A 211 13.19 6.24 1.94
N PRO A 212 13.42 7.32 1.16
CA PRO A 212 12.42 8.37 0.93
C PRO A 212 11.07 7.84 0.45
N LEU A 213 11.09 6.89 -0.50
CA LEU A 213 9.85 6.30 -1.04
C LEU A 213 9.06 5.52 0.02
N THR A 214 9.76 4.80 0.91
CA THR A 214 9.12 4.06 2.00
C THR A 214 8.53 5.03 3.02
N ALA A 215 9.26 6.06 3.41
CA ALA A 215 8.81 7.07 4.34
C ALA A 215 7.54 7.78 3.84
N LEU A 216 7.55 8.24 2.58
CA LEU A 216 6.38 8.86 1.96
C LEU A 216 5.20 7.90 1.79
N ALA A 217 5.45 6.63 1.47
CA ALA A 217 4.37 5.64 1.39
C ALA A 217 3.69 5.46 2.76
N VAL A 218 4.45 5.50 3.85
CA VAL A 218 3.88 5.46 5.21
C VAL A 218 3.03 6.70 5.46
N GLU A 219 3.51 7.91 5.19
CA GLU A 219 2.73 9.15 5.36
C GLU A 219 1.45 9.18 4.49
N ALA A 220 1.54 8.72 3.24
CA ALA A 220 0.43 8.78 2.29
C ALA A 220 -0.65 7.71 2.52
N PHE A 221 -0.25 6.53 3.03
CA PHE A 221 -1.15 5.38 3.07
C PHE A 221 -1.48 4.89 4.47
N ALA A 222 -0.63 5.10 5.46
CA ALA A 222 -0.93 4.68 6.81
C ALA A 222 -2.02 5.57 7.44
N PRO A 223 -2.95 5.00 8.20
CA PRO A 223 -3.84 5.77 9.04
C PRO A 223 -3.07 6.34 10.24
N ASP A 224 -3.74 7.17 11.02
CA ASP A 224 -3.20 7.63 12.30
C ASP A 224 -2.77 6.44 13.17
N MET A 225 -1.57 6.52 13.74
CA MET A 225 -0.99 5.46 14.58
C MET A 225 -1.78 5.23 15.86
N ALA A 226 -2.54 6.20 16.35
CA ALA A 226 -3.46 6.07 17.48
C ALA A 226 -4.55 5.00 17.27
N GLN A 227 -4.85 4.62 16.02
CA GLN A 227 -5.77 3.52 15.71
C GLN A 227 -5.22 2.13 16.03
N PHE A 228 -3.92 2.02 16.28
CA PHE A 228 -3.27 0.76 16.62
C PHE A 228 -2.86 0.77 18.10
N LYS A 229 -3.40 -0.12 18.88
CA LYS A 229 -3.05 -0.25 20.33
C LYS A 229 -1.55 -0.54 20.54
N ARG A 230 -0.90 -1.21 19.58
CA ARG A 230 0.52 -1.59 19.62
C ARG A 230 1.07 -1.87 18.22
N GLY A 231 2.38 -1.83 18.08
CA GLY A 231 3.06 -2.05 16.81
C GLY A 231 2.76 -3.40 16.13
N ARG A 232 2.36 -4.43 16.91
CA ARG A 232 1.91 -5.71 16.34
C ARG A 232 0.64 -5.56 15.50
N ASP A 233 -0.24 -4.68 15.90
CA ASP A 233 -1.51 -4.44 15.19
C ASP A 233 -1.25 -3.70 13.86
N PHE A 234 -0.28 -2.76 13.84
CA PHE A 234 0.17 -2.13 12.60
C PHE A 234 0.86 -3.13 11.66
N ALA A 235 1.72 -4.01 12.17
CA ALA A 235 2.33 -5.07 11.35
C ALA A 235 1.28 -6.06 10.81
N ALA A 236 0.23 -6.36 11.57
CA ALA A 236 -0.91 -7.17 11.13
C ALA A 236 -1.73 -6.44 10.06
N TRP A 237 -1.97 -5.15 10.23
CA TRP A 237 -2.64 -4.31 9.22
C TRP A 237 -1.85 -4.26 7.91
N LEU A 238 -0.52 -4.30 7.95
CA LEU A 238 0.34 -4.43 6.76
C LEU A 238 0.36 -5.84 6.16
N GLY A 239 -0.25 -6.81 6.81
CA GLY A 239 -0.27 -8.20 6.37
C GLY A 239 1.08 -8.91 6.47
N LEU A 240 1.94 -8.48 7.39
CA LEU A 240 3.26 -9.06 7.66
C LEU A 240 3.23 -10.16 8.75
N VAL A 241 2.03 -10.50 9.25
CA VAL A 241 1.84 -11.58 10.23
C VAL A 241 1.35 -12.86 9.54
N PRO A 242 1.70 -14.05 10.04
CA PRO A 242 1.21 -15.31 9.51
C PRO A 242 -0.32 -15.41 9.59
N ARG A 243 -0.92 -16.10 8.62
CA ARG A 243 -2.30 -16.56 8.77
C ARG A 243 -2.36 -17.65 9.81
N GLN A 244 -3.38 -17.64 10.64
CA GLN A 244 -3.61 -18.65 11.64
C GLN A 244 -4.66 -19.64 11.14
N HIS A 245 -4.35 -20.93 11.24
CA HIS A 245 -5.22 -22.05 10.90
C HIS A 245 -5.35 -23.00 12.08
N SER A 246 -5.34 -22.44 13.29
CA SER A 246 -5.36 -23.18 14.55
C SER A 246 -6.79 -23.58 14.91
N SER A 247 -6.99 -24.83 15.27
CA SER A 247 -8.25 -25.38 15.73
C SER A 247 -7.99 -26.48 16.77
N GLY A 248 -8.91 -26.66 17.73
CA GLY A 248 -8.83 -27.71 18.72
C GLY A 248 -7.53 -27.73 19.55
N GLY A 249 -7.02 -26.56 19.93
CA GLY A 249 -5.77 -26.41 20.70
C GLY A 249 -4.47 -26.64 19.90
N LYS A 250 -4.52 -27.02 18.63
CA LYS A 250 -3.34 -27.20 17.77
C LYS A 250 -3.02 -25.90 17.04
N GLU A 251 -1.84 -25.33 17.33
CA GLU A 251 -1.38 -24.12 16.68
C GLU A 251 -0.79 -24.44 15.28
N ARG A 252 -1.39 -23.86 14.24
CA ARG A 252 -0.92 -24.00 12.85
C ARG A 252 -0.82 -22.63 12.18
N LEU A 253 0.42 -22.19 11.94
CA LEU A 253 0.70 -20.94 11.25
C LEU A 253 0.99 -21.17 9.77
N GLY A 254 0.37 -20.38 8.91
CA GLY A 254 0.58 -20.37 7.48
C GLY A 254 1.57 -19.29 7.01
N ARG A 255 1.53 -18.99 5.71
CA ARG A 255 2.26 -17.85 5.14
C ARG A 255 1.70 -16.52 5.65
N ILE A 256 2.44 -15.42 5.46
CA ILE A 256 1.94 -14.08 5.82
C ILE A 256 0.58 -13.81 5.17
N SER A 257 -0.27 -13.06 5.87
CA SER A 257 -1.67 -12.83 5.47
C SER A 257 -1.80 -12.05 4.16
N LYS A 258 -0.80 -11.19 3.83
CA LYS A 258 -0.80 -10.24 2.71
C LYS A 258 -2.04 -9.32 2.70
N ALA A 259 -2.75 -9.21 3.82
CA ALA A 259 -3.85 -8.28 3.98
C ALA A 259 -3.37 -6.82 3.98
N GLY A 260 -4.30 -5.86 3.87
CA GLY A 260 -4.04 -4.43 4.03
C GLY A 260 -3.11 -3.83 2.99
N GLN A 261 -2.29 -2.86 3.41
CA GLN A 261 -1.57 -1.97 2.50
C GLN A 261 -0.36 -2.64 1.84
N THR A 262 -0.51 -2.91 0.55
CA THR A 262 0.48 -3.65 -0.25
C THR A 262 1.74 -2.84 -0.53
N ASP A 263 1.61 -1.53 -0.78
CA ASP A 263 2.75 -0.68 -1.16
C ASP A 263 3.77 -0.57 -0.02
N ILE A 264 3.30 -0.26 1.21
CA ILE A 264 4.17 -0.19 2.39
C ILE A 264 4.80 -1.56 2.66
N ARG A 265 4.01 -2.64 2.63
CA ARG A 265 4.53 -4.00 2.83
C ARG A 265 5.64 -4.35 1.86
N ARG A 266 5.44 -4.10 0.56
CA ARG A 266 6.42 -4.35 -0.50
C ARG A 266 7.71 -3.57 -0.25
N LEU A 267 7.61 -2.28 0.05
CA LEU A 267 8.76 -1.42 0.29
C LEU A 267 9.54 -1.84 1.54
N LEU A 268 8.86 -2.24 2.61
CA LEU A 268 9.53 -2.76 3.82
C LEU A 268 10.27 -4.08 3.55
N ILE A 269 9.68 -4.97 2.73
CA ILE A 269 10.37 -6.22 2.34
C ILE A 269 11.60 -5.90 1.49
N ILE A 270 11.50 -4.96 0.53
CA ILE A 270 12.64 -4.51 -0.28
C ILE A 270 13.73 -3.91 0.62
N GLY A 271 13.37 -3.01 1.54
CA GLY A 271 14.30 -2.43 2.49
C GLY A 271 14.97 -3.47 3.40
N ALA A 272 14.22 -4.46 3.85
CA ALA A 272 14.76 -5.60 4.59
C ALA A 272 15.73 -6.43 3.74
N MET A 273 15.39 -6.71 2.46
CA MET A 273 16.28 -7.42 1.53
C MET A 273 17.57 -6.65 1.29
N THR A 274 17.51 -5.33 1.11
CA THR A 274 18.70 -4.49 0.96
C THR A 274 19.64 -4.62 2.15
N ARG A 275 19.11 -4.68 3.37
CA ARG A 275 19.91 -4.88 4.59
C ARG A 275 20.61 -6.24 4.64
N ILE A 276 19.94 -7.32 4.21
CA ILE A 276 20.48 -8.69 4.33
C ILE A 276 21.30 -9.15 3.13
N MET A 277 21.20 -8.48 1.97
CA MET A 277 21.89 -8.85 0.74
C MET A 277 22.91 -7.83 0.24
N GLY A 278 22.78 -6.55 0.62
CA GLY A 278 23.66 -5.47 0.19
C GLY A 278 24.99 -5.41 0.94
N ARG A 279 25.77 -4.35 0.69
CA ARG A 279 27.04 -4.08 1.38
C ARG A 279 26.90 -4.05 2.92
N ALA A 280 25.71 -3.76 3.44
CA ALA A 280 25.42 -3.81 4.86
C ALA A 280 25.43 -5.23 5.46
N ARG A 281 25.43 -6.30 4.63
CA ARG A 281 25.48 -7.68 5.12
C ARG A 281 26.73 -7.96 5.96
N HIS A 282 27.88 -7.43 5.56
CA HIS A 282 29.14 -7.61 6.27
C HIS A 282 29.19 -6.92 7.66
N LYS A 283 28.23 -6.02 7.93
CA LYS A 283 28.09 -5.31 9.21
C LYS A 283 27.05 -5.93 10.14
N ILE A 284 26.51 -7.12 9.81
CA ILE A 284 25.53 -7.79 10.65
C ILE A 284 26.30 -8.69 11.65
N PRO A 285 26.29 -8.37 12.96
CA PRO A 285 26.94 -9.21 13.96
C PRO A 285 26.28 -10.59 14.01
N ALA A 286 27.09 -11.64 14.09
CA ALA A 286 26.62 -13.03 14.07
C ALA A 286 25.72 -13.34 15.28
N ASP A 287 26.01 -12.75 16.42
CA ASP A 287 25.27 -12.85 17.69
C ASP A 287 23.99 -12.02 17.74
N SER A 288 23.79 -11.11 16.78
CA SER A 288 22.55 -10.33 16.68
C SER A 288 21.35 -11.22 16.35
N TRP A 289 20.13 -10.75 16.67
CA TRP A 289 18.91 -11.43 16.24
C TRP A 289 18.90 -11.71 14.72
N LEU A 290 19.34 -10.74 13.94
CA LEU A 290 19.35 -10.86 12.48
C LEU A 290 20.41 -11.88 12.02
N GLY A 291 21.60 -11.87 12.62
CA GLY A 291 22.67 -12.85 12.34
C GLY A 291 22.21 -14.27 12.63
N ARG A 292 21.65 -14.50 13.84
CA ARG A 292 21.10 -15.81 14.21
C ARG A 292 19.97 -16.31 13.28
N MET A 293 19.13 -15.39 12.80
CA MET A 293 18.07 -15.75 11.84
C MET A 293 18.64 -16.13 10.47
N LEU A 294 19.64 -15.40 9.97
CA LEU A 294 20.30 -15.67 8.68
C LEU A 294 21.06 -16.99 8.67
N ALA A 295 21.58 -17.40 9.82
CA ALA A 295 22.27 -18.69 9.96
C ALA A 295 21.31 -19.90 9.86
N ARG A 296 20.02 -19.73 10.20
CA ARG A 296 19.08 -20.86 10.35
C ARG A 296 17.92 -20.87 9.35
N LYS A 297 17.64 -19.76 8.69
CA LYS A 297 16.42 -19.62 7.88
C LYS A 297 16.71 -19.05 6.49
N PRO A 298 15.90 -19.41 5.49
CA PRO A 298 16.04 -18.87 4.12
C PRO A 298 15.94 -17.34 4.11
N LYS A 299 16.74 -16.68 3.29
CA LYS A 299 16.86 -15.21 3.21
C LYS A 299 15.51 -14.49 3.07
N MET A 300 14.61 -14.99 2.23
CA MET A 300 13.29 -14.38 2.04
C MET A 300 12.44 -14.44 3.31
N LEU A 301 12.51 -15.53 4.07
CA LEU A 301 11.81 -15.65 5.35
C LEU A 301 12.36 -14.66 6.37
N VAL A 302 13.69 -14.50 6.43
CA VAL A 302 14.36 -13.51 7.28
C VAL A 302 13.98 -12.09 6.89
N ALA A 303 13.92 -11.78 5.58
CA ALA A 303 13.49 -10.47 5.10
C ALA A 303 12.05 -10.12 5.53
N ILE A 304 11.14 -11.09 5.45
CA ILE A 304 9.75 -10.90 5.89
C ILE A 304 9.69 -10.68 7.41
N ALA A 305 10.45 -11.45 8.20
CA ALA A 305 10.53 -11.29 9.64
C ALA A 305 11.14 -9.92 10.03
N LEU A 306 12.18 -9.49 9.30
CA LEU A 306 12.78 -8.16 9.49
C LEU A 306 11.80 -7.05 9.10
N ALA A 307 11.08 -7.18 7.97
CA ALA A 307 10.04 -6.22 7.58
C ALA A 307 8.93 -6.10 8.63
N ASN A 308 8.53 -7.21 9.27
CA ASN A 308 7.60 -7.18 10.40
C ASN A 308 8.19 -6.42 11.60
N LYS A 309 9.47 -6.65 11.95
CA LYS A 309 10.16 -5.90 13.01
C LYS A 309 10.23 -4.41 12.68
N MET A 310 10.61 -4.06 11.43
CA MET A 310 10.64 -2.68 10.94
C MET A 310 9.26 -2.01 11.05
N ALA A 311 8.18 -2.68 10.66
CA ALA A 311 6.83 -2.15 10.80
C ALA A 311 6.49 -1.79 12.25
N ARG A 312 6.83 -2.64 13.21
CA ARG A 312 6.61 -2.36 14.64
C ARG A 312 7.44 -1.18 15.15
N GLN A 313 8.67 -1.06 14.66
CA GLN A 313 9.55 0.06 15.00
C GLN A 313 9.05 1.37 14.40
N LEU A 314 8.58 1.38 13.11
CA LEU A 314 7.96 2.54 12.49
C LEU A 314 6.73 3.02 13.29
N TRP A 315 5.89 2.08 13.75
CA TRP A 315 4.78 2.43 14.64
C TRP A 315 5.27 3.14 15.91
N ALA A 316 6.28 2.61 16.57
CA ALA A 316 6.84 3.21 17.78
C ALA A 316 7.46 4.60 17.52
N MET A 317 8.20 4.75 16.43
CA MET A 317 8.78 6.05 16.03
C MET A 317 7.69 7.10 15.79
N LEU A 318 6.63 6.74 15.11
CA LEU A 318 5.52 7.64 14.80
C LEU A 318 4.67 7.98 16.03
N THR A 319 4.41 7.00 16.90
CA THR A 319 3.63 7.19 18.14
C THR A 319 4.38 8.06 19.14
N ASN A 320 5.70 7.84 19.27
CA ASN A 320 6.53 8.55 20.26
C ASN A 320 7.20 9.79 19.68
N ASN A 321 6.96 10.10 18.40
CA ASN A 321 7.59 11.20 17.68
C ASN A 321 9.13 11.21 17.79
N ALA A 322 9.76 10.02 17.68
CA ALA A 322 11.19 9.80 17.96
C ALA A 322 11.92 9.19 16.76
N ASP A 323 13.21 9.47 16.65
CA ASP A 323 14.10 8.86 15.68
C ASP A 323 14.35 7.38 16.00
N TYR A 324 14.85 6.64 15.01
CA TYR A 324 15.20 5.25 15.20
C TYR A 324 16.36 5.12 16.19
N LYS A 325 16.15 4.28 17.20
CA LYS A 325 17.21 3.86 18.14
C LYS A 325 17.54 2.40 17.86
N ASP A 326 18.83 2.12 17.58
CA ASP A 326 19.25 0.74 17.37
C ASP A 326 19.22 0.00 18.72
N PRO A 327 18.44 -1.09 18.84
CA PRO A 327 18.38 -1.85 20.07
C PRO A 327 19.74 -2.45 20.50
N ALA A 328 20.66 -2.63 19.56
CA ALA A 328 22.02 -3.11 19.86
C ALA A 328 22.87 -2.06 20.60
N LEU A 329 22.54 -0.77 20.42
CA LEU A 329 23.24 0.33 21.10
C LEU A 329 22.55 0.72 22.43
N ALA A 330 21.31 0.32 22.66
CA ALA A 330 20.56 0.65 23.87
C ALA A 330 20.94 -0.20 25.10
N GLY A 331 21.73 -1.24 24.92
CA GLY A 331 22.22 -2.11 26.01
C GLY A 331 23.64 -1.81 26.48
N ALA A 332 24.27 -0.72 25.96
CA ALA A 332 25.64 -0.34 26.28
C ALA A 332 25.75 0.96 27.11
N ALA A 333 24.64 1.41 27.72
CA ALA A 333 24.60 2.56 28.64
C ALA A 333 24.21 2.13 30.05
#